data_683fe2657551b5b05f94e84079ba9055
#
_entry.id   683fe2657551b5b05f94e84079ba9055
#
_cell.length_a   1.000
_cell.length_b   1.000
_cell.length_c   1.000
_cell.angle_alpha   90.00
_cell.angle_beta   90.00
_cell.angle_gamma   90.00
#
_symmetry.space_group_name_H-M   'P 1'
#
loop_
_entity.id
_entity.type
_entity.pdbx_description
1 polymer ?
#
loop_
_entity_poly.entity_id
_entity_poly.type
_entity_poly.pdbx_seq_one_letter_code
_entity_poly.pdbx_strand_id
1 'polypeptide(L)'
;RINDKYGEYGHCRVYQESGMLINTLKFAENVGHGICIQVSQGADTDSYGATAGSLLGAYFGPGYLEERWLEPFNDDIHSGMAWFFERSLSNLALRMGELPGKITPQLA
;
A
#
# COMPACT_ATOMS: atom_id res chain seq x y z
N ARG A 1 4.57 22.26 -5.57
CA ARG A 1 3.84 22.82 -4.40
C ARG A 1 4.03 22.00 -3.12
N ILE A 2 3.86 20.67 -3.14
CA ILE A 2 4.08 19.82 -1.94
C ILE A 2 5.55 19.89 -1.53
N ASN A 3 6.44 19.68 -2.50
CA ASN A 3 7.88 19.73 -2.28
C ASN A 3 8.38 21.14 -1.90
N ASP A 4 7.80 22.19 -2.47
CA ASP A 4 8.14 23.58 -2.13
C ASP A 4 7.75 23.92 -0.69
N LYS A 5 6.66 23.32 -0.21
CA LYS A 5 6.14 23.56 1.13
C LYS A 5 6.78 22.68 2.21
N TYR A 6 7.10 21.43 1.89
CA TYR A 6 7.50 20.43 2.86
C TYR A 6 8.88 19.81 2.58
N GLY A 7 9.58 20.26 1.54
CA GLY A 7 10.89 19.71 1.13
C GLY A 7 11.97 19.83 2.21
N GLU A 8 11.87 20.83 3.07
CA GLU A 8 12.79 21.04 4.20
C GLU A 8 12.78 19.88 5.22
N TYR A 9 11.70 19.10 5.28
CA TYR A 9 11.56 17.97 6.19
C TYR A 9 12.24 16.68 5.68
N GLY A 10 12.78 16.67 4.44
CA GLY A 10 13.41 15.51 3.83
C GLY A 10 12.44 14.54 3.17
N HIS A 11 12.99 13.51 2.51
CA HIS A 11 12.23 12.63 1.62
C HIS A 11 11.34 11.59 2.33
N CYS A 12 11.70 11.19 3.55
CA CYS A 12 11.02 10.13 4.32
C CYS A 12 10.22 10.76 5.47
N ARG A 13 9.33 11.71 5.16
CA ARG A 13 8.54 12.40 6.17
C ARG A 13 7.06 12.36 5.87
N VAL A 14 6.28 12.14 6.92
CA VAL A 14 4.83 12.05 6.87
C VAL A 14 4.14 13.23 6.17
N TYR A 15 4.69 14.41 6.24
CA TYR A 15 4.11 15.60 5.61
C TYR A 15 4.11 15.53 4.08
N GLN A 16 5.23 15.12 3.48
CA GLN A 16 5.31 14.94 2.03
C GLN A 16 4.47 13.73 1.60
N GLU A 17 4.61 12.61 2.29
CA GLU A 17 3.85 11.40 2.03
C GLU A 17 2.35 11.67 2.03
N SER A 18 1.84 12.30 3.09
CA SER A 18 0.41 12.63 3.20
C SER A 18 -0.07 13.53 2.08
N GLY A 19 0.71 14.56 1.71
CA GLY A 19 0.36 15.46 0.63
C GLY A 19 0.32 14.76 -0.74
N MET A 20 1.30 13.90 -1.02
CA MET A 20 1.36 13.11 -2.25
C MET A 20 0.25 12.05 -2.27
N LEU A 21 -0.02 11.41 -1.14
CA LEU A 21 -1.09 10.42 -1.00
C LEU A 21 -2.48 11.03 -1.26
N ILE A 22 -2.78 12.20 -0.69
CA ILE A 22 -4.03 12.92 -0.95
C ILE A 22 -4.19 13.22 -2.44
N ASN A 23 -3.11 13.65 -3.10
CA ASN A 23 -3.13 13.88 -4.55
C ASN A 23 -3.41 12.58 -5.31
N THR A 24 -2.76 11.50 -4.95
CA THR A 24 -2.97 10.17 -5.53
C THR A 24 -4.42 9.70 -5.38
N LEU A 25 -4.97 9.77 -4.17
CA LEU A 25 -6.34 9.33 -3.88
C LEU A 25 -7.39 10.13 -4.66
N LYS A 26 -7.10 11.40 -4.96
CA LYS A 26 -8.02 12.23 -5.72
C LYS A 26 -8.14 11.81 -7.19
N PHE A 27 -7.09 11.24 -7.77
CA PHE A 27 -7.02 10.96 -9.20
C PHE A 27 -6.89 9.47 -9.54
N ALA A 28 -6.75 8.59 -8.53
CA ALA A 28 -6.65 7.16 -8.77
C ALA A 28 -7.97 6.57 -9.27
N GLU A 29 -7.91 5.87 -10.40
CA GLU A 29 -9.05 5.16 -11.01
C GLU A 29 -9.11 3.69 -10.61
N ASN A 30 -7.96 3.13 -10.23
CA ASN A 30 -7.77 1.77 -9.73
C ASN A 30 -6.47 1.70 -8.92
N VAL A 31 -6.16 0.53 -8.37
CA VAL A 31 -4.98 0.33 -7.50
C VAL A 31 -3.68 0.58 -8.27
N GLY A 32 -3.51 -0.05 -9.44
CA GLY A 32 -2.30 0.07 -10.25
C GLY A 32 -2.06 1.52 -10.72
N HIS A 33 -3.12 2.20 -11.20
CA HIS A 33 -3.04 3.61 -11.60
C HIS A 33 -2.62 4.49 -10.41
N GLY A 34 -3.19 4.27 -9.24
CA GLY A 34 -2.84 5.02 -8.04
C GLY A 34 -1.39 4.80 -7.60
N ILE A 35 -0.89 3.56 -7.64
CA ILE A 35 0.53 3.28 -7.38
C ILE A 35 1.42 4.05 -8.37
N CYS A 36 1.11 4.03 -9.66
CA CYS A 36 1.85 4.77 -10.67
C CYS A 36 1.85 6.28 -10.41
N ILE A 37 0.71 6.88 -10.07
CA ILE A 37 0.62 8.30 -9.69
C ILE A 37 1.53 8.57 -8.49
N GLN A 38 1.44 7.73 -7.46
CA GLN A 38 2.19 7.94 -6.22
C GLN A 38 3.70 7.94 -6.46
N VAL A 39 4.22 6.92 -7.14
CA VAL A 39 5.67 6.79 -7.40
C VAL A 39 6.18 7.83 -8.38
N SER A 40 5.35 8.29 -9.32
CA SER A 40 5.71 9.35 -10.27
C SER A 40 5.93 10.71 -9.62
N GLN A 41 5.45 10.91 -8.41
CA GLN A 41 5.67 12.14 -7.64
C GLN A 41 7.10 12.22 -7.05
N GLY A 42 7.84 11.13 -7.04
CA GLY A 42 9.21 11.06 -6.52
C GLY A 42 9.30 10.85 -5.02
N ALA A 43 10.37 11.32 -4.41
CA ALA A 43 10.73 11.15 -2.99
C ALA A 43 10.99 9.68 -2.63
N ASP A 44 10.44 9.17 -1.56
CA ASP A 44 10.60 7.78 -1.09
C ASP A 44 9.59 6.86 -1.78
N THR A 45 9.88 6.52 -3.03
CA THR A 45 8.90 5.93 -3.96
C THR A 45 8.42 4.53 -3.57
N ASP A 46 9.27 3.72 -2.93
CA ASP A 46 8.95 2.36 -2.51
C ASP A 46 7.98 2.36 -1.32
N SER A 47 8.29 3.10 -0.25
CA SER A 47 7.39 3.17 0.91
C SER A 47 6.10 3.93 0.59
N TYR A 48 6.16 5.01 -0.17
CA TYR A 48 4.98 5.77 -0.56
C TYR A 48 4.08 4.96 -1.52
N GLY A 49 4.69 4.22 -2.44
CA GLY A 49 3.97 3.29 -3.32
C GLY A 49 3.27 2.17 -2.55
N ALA A 50 3.95 1.60 -1.54
CA ALA A 50 3.38 0.57 -0.67
C ALA A 50 2.19 1.11 0.15
N THR A 51 2.31 2.32 0.72
CA THR A 51 1.21 3.00 1.44
C THR A 51 0.00 3.23 0.53
N ALA A 52 0.22 3.79 -0.66
CA ALA A 52 -0.86 4.04 -1.62
C ALA A 52 -1.52 2.75 -2.08
N GLY A 53 -0.74 1.72 -2.42
CA GLY A 53 -1.24 0.42 -2.83
C GLY A 53 -2.08 -0.26 -1.76
N SER A 54 -1.64 -0.21 -0.50
CA SER A 54 -2.37 -0.77 0.63
C SER A 54 -3.72 -0.08 0.84
N LEU A 55 -3.75 1.25 0.82
CA LEU A 55 -4.97 2.03 1.03
C LEU A 55 -5.96 1.88 -0.13
N LEU A 56 -5.47 1.95 -1.36
CA LEU A 56 -6.28 1.78 -2.56
C LEU A 56 -6.80 0.35 -2.70
N GLY A 57 -5.98 -0.64 -2.34
CA GLY A 57 -6.39 -2.04 -2.29
C GLY A 57 -7.54 -2.28 -1.30
N ALA A 58 -7.47 -1.66 -0.13
CA ALA A 58 -8.55 -1.70 0.85
C ALA A 58 -9.81 -0.97 0.38
N TYR A 59 -9.66 0.14 -0.34
CA TYR A 59 -10.79 0.95 -0.83
C TYR A 59 -11.50 0.30 -2.02
N PHE A 60 -10.76 -0.09 -3.06
CA PHE A 60 -11.33 -0.66 -4.28
C PHE A 60 -11.72 -2.13 -4.12
N GLY A 61 -10.98 -2.88 -3.29
CA GLY A 61 -11.21 -4.30 -3.08
C GLY A 61 -10.68 -5.22 -4.18
N PRO A 62 -11.02 -6.52 -4.11
CA PRO A 62 -10.59 -7.51 -5.08
C PRO A 62 -11.03 -7.19 -6.50
N GLY A 63 -10.16 -7.47 -7.48
CA GLY A 63 -10.42 -7.26 -8.91
C GLY A 63 -10.05 -5.89 -9.46
N TYR A 64 -9.65 -4.95 -8.62
CA TYR A 64 -9.16 -3.63 -9.04
C TYR A 64 -7.62 -3.51 -9.10
N LEU A 65 -6.92 -4.60 -8.82
CA LEU A 65 -5.49 -4.75 -9.06
C LEU A 65 -5.29 -5.69 -10.25
N GLU A 66 -4.64 -5.20 -11.29
CA GLU A 66 -4.36 -5.97 -12.49
C GLU A 66 -3.40 -7.13 -12.21
N GLU A 67 -3.63 -8.28 -12.81
CA GLU A 67 -2.84 -9.51 -12.62
C GLU A 67 -1.34 -9.30 -12.84
N ARG A 68 -0.97 -8.43 -13.78
CA ARG A 68 0.44 -8.08 -14.05
C ARG A 68 1.23 -7.59 -12.82
N TRP A 69 0.54 -7.13 -11.77
CA TRP A 69 1.17 -6.71 -10.51
C TRP A 69 1.44 -7.88 -9.58
N LEU A 70 0.67 -8.96 -9.70
CA LEU A 70 0.75 -10.14 -8.84
C LEU A 70 1.57 -11.26 -9.48
N GLU A 71 1.46 -11.42 -10.80
CA GLU A 71 2.10 -12.48 -11.58
C GLU A 71 3.61 -12.64 -11.31
N PRO A 72 4.43 -11.54 -11.24
CA PRO A 72 5.85 -11.65 -10.99
C PRO A 72 6.22 -12.26 -9.64
N PHE A 73 5.32 -12.20 -8.65
CA PHE A 73 5.55 -12.81 -7.34
C PHE A 73 5.32 -14.32 -7.32
N ASN A 74 4.57 -14.87 -8.28
CA ASN A 74 4.20 -16.28 -8.30
C ASN A 74 3.71 -16.79 -6.92
N ASP A 75 2.90 -15.97 -6.26
CA ASP A 75 2.39 -16.19 -4.89
C ASP A 75 3.48 -16.36 -3.81
N ASP A 76 4.73 -15.98 -4.09
CA ASP A 76 5.87 -16.14 -3.18
C ASP A 76 6.38 -14.78 -2.70
N ILE A 77 6.35 -14.55 -1.39
CA ILE A 77 6.84 -13.34 -0.75
C ILE A 77 7.91 -13.65 0.29
N HIS A 78 8.85 -12.74 0.44
CA HIS A 78 9.89 -12.80 1.46
C HIS A 78 9.75 -11.60 2.39
N SER A 79 9.21 -11.83 3.59
CA SER A 79 9.12 -10.80 4.62
C SER A 79 10.44 -10.67 5.38
N GLY A 80 10.85 -9.42 5.65
CA GLY A 80 11.95 -9.12 6.57
C GLY A 80 11.56 -9.18 8.05
N MET A 81 10.32 -9.53 8.38
CA MET A 81 9.85 -9.60 9.77
C MET A 81 10.41 -10.84 10.48
N ALA A 82 10.99 -10.62 11.67
CA ALA A 82 11.46 -11.73 12.50
C ALA A 82 10.30 -12.68 12.87
N TRP A 83 10.58 -13.99 12.82
CA TRP A 83 9.62 -15.05 13.19
C TRP A 83 8.36 -15.14 12.31
N PHE A 84 8.32 -14.45 11.16
CA PHE A 84 7.24 -14.51 10.20
C PHE A 84 7.67 -15.39 9.01
N PHE A 85 7.07 -16.58 8.89
CA PHE A 85 7.46 -17.61 7.92
C PHE A 85 6.42 -17.85 6.81
N GLU A 86 5.34 -17.07 6.78
CA GLU A 86 4.37 -17.16 5.68
C GLU A 86 5.00 -16.66 4.39
N ARG A 87 4.94 -17.45 3.34
CA ARG A 87 5.49 -17.13 2.03
C ARG A 87 4.44 -16.99 0.95
N SER A 88 3.26 -17.55 1.13
CA SER A 88 2.17 -17.39 0.18
C SER A 88 1.48 -16.06 0.39
N LEU A 89 1.47 -15.21 -0.63
CA LEU A 89 0.79 -13.91 -0.65
C LEU A 89 -0.72 -14.09 -0.49
N SER A 90 -1.29 -15.06 -1.21
CA SER A 90 -2.73 -15.37 -1.14
C SER A 90 -3.15 -15.89 0.24
N ASN A 91 -2.35 -16.78 0.85
CA ASN A 91 -2.62 -17.26 2.19
C ASN A 91 -2.48 -16.16 3.25
N LEU A 92 -1.50 -15.28 3.09
CA LEU A 92 -1.36 -14.11 3.96
C LEU A 92 -2.60 -13.21 3.88
N ALA A 93 -3.10 -12.93 2.68
CA ALA A 93 -4.31 -12.13 2.47
C ALA A 93 -5.54 -12.77 3.15
N LEU A 94 -5.72 -14.10 3.03
CA LEU A 94 -6.80 -14.82 3.72
C LEU A 94 -6.69 -14.68 5.24
N ARG A 95 -5.52 -14.91 5.80
CA ARG A 95 -5.28 -14.76 7.25
C ARG A 95 -5.54 -13.36 7.75
N MET A 96 -5.14 -12.33 6.98
CA MET A 96 -5.43 -10.93 7.31
C MET A 96 -6.93 -10.64 7.27
N GLY A 97 -7.65 -11.19 6.29
CA GLY A 97 -9.11 -11.06 6.18
C GLY A 97 -9.89 -11.65 7.37
N GLU A 98 -9.31 -12.62 8.07
CA GLU A 98 -9.92 -13.21 9.27
C GLU A 98 -9.74 -12.38 10.56
N LEU A 99 -8.78 -11.44 10.58
CA LEU A 99 -8.43 -10.69 11.78
C LEU A 99 -9.59 -9.90 12.39
N PRO A 100 -10.44 -9.19 11.61
CA PRO A 100 -11.57 -8.47 12.17
C PRO A 100 -12.51 -9.35 12.99
N GLY A 101 -12.80 -10.58 12.51
CA GLY A 101 -13.64 -11.54 13.23
C GLY A 101 -13.02 -12.08 14.52
N LYS A 102 -11.69 -12.04 14.63
CA LYS A 102 -10.97 -12.47 15.84
C LYS A 102 -10.86 -11.37 16.90
N ILE A 103 -10.87 -10.12 16.49
CA ILE A 103 -10.68 -8.95 17.37
C ILE A 103 -12.01 -8.40 17.89
N THR A 104 -13.03 -8.33 17.05
CA THR A 104 -14.33 -7.74 17.39
C THR A 104 -15.04 -8.39 18.58
N PRO A 105 -15.00 -9.72 18.78
CA PRO A 105 -15.61 -10.36 19.96
C PRO A 105 -14.98 -9.98 21.29
N GLN A 106 -13.77 -9.43 21.29
CA GLN A 106 -13.04 -9.02 22.51
C GLN A 106 -13.36 -7.57 22.90
N LEU A 107 -14.03 -6.82 22.02
CA LEU A 107 -14.40 -5.42 22.25
C LEU A 107 -15.90 -5.26 22.56
N ALA A 108 -16.66 -6.32 22.53
CA ALA A 108 -18.07 -6.40 22.89
C ALA A 108 -18.24 -6.97 24.30
#